data_45970f884b84f3580cf2f576b2bde9c2
#
_entry.id   45970f884b84f3580cf2f576b2bde9c2
#
_cell.length_a   1.000
_cell.length_b   1.000
_cell.length_c   1.000
_cell.angle_alpha   90.00
_cell.angle_beta   90.00
_cell.angle_gamma   90.00
#
_symmetry.space_group_name_H-M   'P 1'
#
loop_
_entity.id
_entity.type
_entity.pdbx_description
1 polymer ?
#
loop_
_entity_poly.entity_id
_entity_poly.type
_entity_poly.pdbx_seq_one_letter_code
_entity_poly.pdbx_strand_id
1 'polypeptide(L)'
;MSGLLSSRFALPLVAVAAALLGAGATWLAQRPTNGAEIRDYLLTHPEVLPEAMQKLQEREAAEQSKQTGTFIAANRDRIFPALGSAWAGNPNGDVTVVEYLDYNCGYCRASLPIIDKLVAGDPRVKIVFRELPVLSEESKVAARYAVVAAKQGKYRPLHDALYAGGPLSEASMDAALHTAGLDPATVKEAAKAPDVARAIENNLAMAAPLGMSGTPTWVIGDRVLSGLQPLETMQAAVAAARKK
;
A
#
# COMPACT_ATOMS: atom_id res chain seq x y z
N MET A 1 0.29 -84.09 40.89
CA MET A 1 -0.51 -83.00 41.46
C MET A 1 -0.04 -81.66 40.75
N SER A 2 -0.71 -81.35 39.72
CA SER A 2 -0.35 -80.24 38.83
C SER A 2 -1.25 -79.07 39.16
N GLY A 3 -0.69 -78.00 39.72
CA GLY A 3 -1.40 -76.77 40.00
C GLY A 3 -1.64 -75.95 38.72
N LEU A 4 -2.87 -75.93 38.25
CA LEU A 4 -3.37 -74.97 37.27
C LEU A 4 -3.38 -73.55 37.89
N LEU A 5 -2.31 -72.83 37.72
CA LEU A 5 -2.30 -71.39 37.97
C LEU A 5 -3.27 -70.73 36.98
N SER A 6 -4.35 -70.28 37.52
CA SER A 6 -5.56 -69.81 36.85
C SER A 6 -5.28 -68.70 35.83
N SER A 7 -5.70 -68.96 34.62
CA SER A 7 -5.68 -68.08 33.45
C SER A 7 -6.34 -66.67 33.66
N ARG A 8 -6.95 -66.45 34.83
CA ARG A 8 -7.64 -65.19 35.17
C ARG A 8 -6.74 -63.98 35.44
N PHE A 9 -5.44 -64.21 35.75
CA PHE A 9 -4.46 -63.15 36.00
C PHE A 9 -3.53 -62.88 34.80
N ALA A 10 -3.48 -63.78 33.81
CA ALA A 10 -2.64 -63.57 32.63
C ALA A 10 -3.18 -62.45 31.67
N LEU A 11 -4.49 -62.38 31.49
CA LEU A 11 -5.12 -61.42 30.64
C LEU A 11 -4.92 -59.94 31.09
N PRO A 12 -5.12 -59.58 32.38
CA PRO A 12 -4.87 -58.18 32.81
C PRO A 12 -3.37 -57.86 32.81
N LEU A 13 -2.46 -58.77 33.03
CA LEU A 13 -1.01 -58.56 32.95
C LEU A 13 -0.57 -58.28 31.52
N VAL A 14 -1.09 -58.98 30.53
CA VAL A 14 -0.81 -58.71 29.09
C VAL A 14 -1.39 -57.41 28.65
N ALA A 15 -2.59 -57.01 29.10
CA ALA A 15 -3.20 -55.72 28.79
C ALA A 15 -2.40 -54.57 29.38
N VAL A 16 -1.92 -54.65 30.61
CA VAL A 16 -1.07 -53.61 31.24
C VAL A 16 0.28 -53.54 30.54
N ALA A 17 0.91 -54.64 30.17
CA ALA A 17 2.17 -54.63 29.41
C ALA A 17 2.00 -54.02 28.04
N ALA A 18 0.92 -54.31 27.31
CA ALA A 18 0.60 -53.70 26.03
C ALA A 18 0.31 -52.18 26.14
N ALA A 19 -0.39 -51.75 27.19
CA ALA A 19 -0.64 -50.33 27.48
C ALA A 19 0.65 -49.57 27.82
N LEU A 20 1.55 -50.17 28.60
CA LEU A 20 2.85 -49.55 28.92
C LEU A 20 3.78 -49.49 27.71
N LEU A 21 3.78 -50.51 26.85
CA LEU A 21 4.54 -50.51 25.61
C LEU A 21 3.97 -49.48 24.61
N GLY A 22 2.65 -49.37 24.50
CA GLY A 22 1.97 -48.36 23.67
C GLY A 22 2.21 -46.93 24.16
N ALA A 23 2.12 -46.71 25.47
CA ALA A 23 2.41 -45.42 26.09
C ALA A 23 3.90 -45.03 25.94
N GLY A 24 4.80 -46.00 26.10
CA GLY A 24 6.24 -45.79 25.89
C GLY A 24 6.60 -45.47 24.45
N ALA A 25 5.99 -46.18 23.49
CA ALA A 25 6.17 -45.90 22.05
C ALA A 25 5.63 -44.51 21.65
N THR A 26 4.46 -44.15 22.19
CA THR A 26 3.88 -42.79 21.93
C THR A 26 4.71 -41.68 22.57
N TRP A 27 5.23 -41.91 23.78
CA TRP A 27 6.10 -40.95 24.46
C TRP A 27 7.45 -40.77 23.75
N LEU A 28 8.04 -41.84 23.18
CA LEU A 28 9.24 -41.79 22.35
C LEU A 28 9.01 -41.09 21.02
N ALA A 29 7.85 -41.31 20.38
CA ALA A 29 7.47 -40.64 19.14
C ALA A 29 7.12 -39.12 19.33
N GLN A 30 6.74 -38.75 20.55
CA GLN A 30 6.42 -37.35 20.92
C GLN A 30 7.58 -36.63 21.61
N ARG A 31 8.79 -37.21 21.65
CA ARG A 31 9.95 -36.48 22.19
C ARG A 31 10.14 -35.20 21.38
N PRO A 32 10.14 -34.01 22.04
CA PRO A 32 10.49 -32.77 21.34
C PRO A 32 11.90 -32.95 20.76
N THR A 33 12.04 -32.67 19.48
CA THR A 33 13.35 -32.64 18.83
C THR A 33 14.30 -31.82 19.71
N ASN A 34 15.41 -32.44 20.14
CA ASN A 34 16.36 -31.78 21.01
C ASN A 34 16.87 -30.52 20.30
N GLY A 35 16.83 -29.35 20.97
CA GLY A 35 17.32 -28.09 20.39
C GLY A 35 18.74 -28.17 19.84
N ALA A 36 19.52 -29.17 20.33
CA ALA A 36 20.84 -29.49 19.80
C ALA A 36 20.80 -30.05 18.37
N GLU A 37 19.85 -30.96 18.08
CA GLU A 37 19.66 -31.56 16.74
C GLU A 37 19.20 -30.50 15.73
N ILE A 38 18.26 -29.64 16.13
CA ILE A 38 17.81 -28.49 15.29
C ILE A 38 18.98 -27.54 15.03
N ARG A 39 19.74 -27.22 16.06
CA ARG A 39 20.91 -26.34 15.93
C ARG A 39 21.96 -26.94 14.99
N ASP A 40 22.28 -28.19 15.13
CA ASP A 40 23.25 -28.89 14.29
C ASP A 40 22.77 -28.96 12.84
N TYR A 41 21.51 -29.27 12.62
CA TYR A 41 20.88 -29.22 11.30
C TYR A 41 21.00 -27.84 10.64
N LEU A 42 20.65 -26.77 11.37
CA LEU A 42 20.72 -25.40 10.83
C LEU A 42 22.16 -24.95 10.58
N LEU A 43 23.16 -25.45 11.34
CA LEU A 43 24.56 -25.14 11.11
C LEU A 43 25.17 -25.93 9.93
N THR A 44 24.65 -27.13 9.66
CA THR A 44 25.06 -27.96 8.51
C THR A 44 24.30 -27.60 7.24
N HIS A 45 23.09 -26.99 7.35
CA HIS A 45 22.25 -26.55 6.24
C HIS A 45 21.84 -25.07 6.40
N PRO A 46 22.83 -24.12 6.38
CA PRO A 46 22.55 -22.71 6.64
C PRO A 46 21.63 -22.06 5.59
N GLU A 47 21.52 -22.63 4.39
CA GLU A 47 20.64 -22.21 3.30
C GLU A 47 19.15 -22.27 3.65
N VAL A 48 18.76 -23.05 4.65
CA VAL A 48 17.37 -23.11 5.13
C VAL A 48 16.91 -21.79 5.75
N LEU A 49 17.83 -21.04 6.38
CA LEU A 49 17.48 -19.77 7.03
C LEU A 49 17.03 -18.69 6.03
N PRO A 50 17.79 -18.34 4.97
CA PRO A 50 17.31 -17.39 3.97
C PRO A 50 16.06 -17.89 3.25
N GLU A 51 15.91 -19.19 2.98
CA GLU A 51 14.69 -19.74 2.39
C GLU A 51 13.48 -19.54 3.32
N ALA A 52 13.61 -19.83 4.59
CA ALA A 52 12.56 -19.62 5.58
C ALA A 52 12.20 -18.14 5.72
N MET A 53 13.18 -17.24 5.73
CA MET A 53 12.98 -15.80 5.75
C MET A 53 12.25 -15.31 4.49
N GLN A 54 12.62 -15.80 3.32
CA GLN A 54 11.94 -15.46 2.07
C GLN A 54 10.47 -15.92 2.11
N LYS A 55 10.21 -17.13 2.57
CA LYS A 55 8.83 -17.65 2.73
C LYS A 55 8.01 -16.84 3.72
N LEU A 56 8.61 -16.38 4.80
CA LEU A 56 7.96 -15.49 5.76
C LEU A 56 7.60 -14.15 5.10
N GLN A 57 8.55 -13.53 4.40
CA GLN A 57 8.33 -12.26 3.68
C GLN A 57 7.22 -12.39 2.62
N GLU A 58 7.20 -13.49 1.85
CA GLU A 58 6.15 -13.76 0.86
C GLU A 58 4.77 -13.85 1.51
N ARG A 59 4.65 -14.51 2.68
CA ARG A 59 3.39 -14.61 3.43
C ARG A 59 2.94 -13.27 3.99
N GLU A 60 3.86 -12.53 4.60
CA GLU A 60 3.57 -11.18 5.14
C GLU A 60 3.15 -10.21 4.04
N ALA A 61 3.83 -10.22 2.89
CA ALA A 61 3.48 -9.41 1.74
C ALA A 61 2.10 -9.78 1.16
N ALA A 62 1.79 -11.07 1.09
CA ALA A 62 0.49 -11.55 0.63
C ALA A 62 -0.65 -11.15 1.59
N GLU A 63 -0.43 -11.28 2.89
CA GLU A 63 -1.42 -10.87 3.90
C GLU A 63 -1.62 -9.34 3.90
N GLN A 64 -0.53 -8.56 3.84
CA GLN A 64 -0.60 -7.10 3.72
C GLN A 64 -1.35 -6.69 2.45
N SER A 65 -1.06 -7.33 1.31
CA SER A 65 -1.76 -7.06 0.04
C SER A 65 -3.25 -7.34 0.14
N LYS A 66 -3.64 -8.44 0.81
CA LYS A 66 -5.05 -8.81 1.04
C LYS A 66 -5.75 -7.80 1.94
N GLN A 67 -5.13 -7.39 3.05
CA GLN A 67 -5.66 -6.39 3.97
C GLN A 67 -5.85 -5.05 3.26
N THR A 68 -4.85 -4.60 2.52
CA THR A 68 -4.88 -3.37 1.72
C THR A 68 -5.99 -3.43 0.67
N GLY A 69 -6.11 -4.53 -0.07
CA GLY A 69 -7.17 -4.73 -1.06
C GLY A 69 -8.57 -4.69 -0.42
N THR A 70 -8.75 -5.31 0.74
CA THR A 70 -10.00 -5.25 1.51
C THR A 70 -10.33 -3.82 1.95
N PHE A 71 -9.32 -3.08 2.44
CA PHE A 71 -9.48 -1.67 2.82
C PHE A 71 -9.87 -0.80 1.62
N ILE A 72 -9.21 -0.97 0.47
CA ILE A 72 -9.54 -0.25 -0.77
C ILE A 72 -10.99 -0.54 -1.17
N ALA A 73 -11.41 -1.81 -1.16
CA ALA A 73 -12.76 -2.19 -1.52
C ALA A 73 -13.83 -1.54 -0.63
N ALA A 74 -13.57 -1.45 0.68
CA ALA A 74 -14.46 -0.82 1.66
C ALA A 74 -14.46 0.72 1.62
N ASN A 75 -13.47 1.36 0.97
CA ASN A 75 -13.31 2.82 0.94
C ASN A 75 -13.24 3.40 -0.48
N ARG A 76 -13.82 2.71 -1.47
CA ARG A 76 -13.75 3.13 -2.88
C ARG A 76 -14.32 4.52 -3.12
N ASP A 77 -15.39 4.87 -2.44
CA ASP A 77 -16.06 6.16 -2.47
C ASP A 77 -15.22 7.33 -1.91
N ARG A 78 -14.22 7.02 -1.10
CA ARG A 78 -13.26 7.99 -0.53
C ARG A 78 -11.95 8.07 -1.31
N ILE A 79 -11.53 6.97 -1.94
CA ILE A 79 -10.23 6.87 -2.62
C ILE A 79 -10.32 7.35 -4.08
N PHE A 80 -11.30 6.90 -4.85
CA PHE A 80 -11.31 7.06 -6.31
C PHE A 80 -11.98 8.34 -6.85
N PRO A 81 -12.98 8.97 -6.21
CA PRO A 81 -13.57 10.20 -6.72
C PRO A 81 -12.57 11.36 -6.73
N ALA A 82 -12.52 12.12 -7.82
CA ALA A 82 -11.71 13.34 -7.86
C ALA A 82 -12.34 14.46 -7.04
N LEU A 83 -11.50 15.28 -6.40
CA LEU A 83 -11.92 16.55 -5.82
C LEU A 83 -11.96 17.62 -6.92
N GLY A 84 -13.14 18.06 -7.30
CA GLY A 84 -13.26 19.06 -8.38
C GLY A 84 -12.52 18.63 -9.64
N SER A 85 -11.60 19.49 -10.12
CA SER A 85 -10.80 19.25 -11.32
C SER A 85 -9.45 18.54 -11.06
N ALA A 86 -9.24 17.93 -9.87
CA ALA A 86 -8.01 17.22 -9.54
C ALA A 86 -7.93 15.86 -10.25
N TRP A 87 -7.95 15.88 -11.58
CA TRP A 87 -7.85 14.69 -12.42
C TRP A 87 -7.22 15.00 -13.79
N ALA A 88 -6.77 13.95 -14.48
CA ALA A 88 -6.29 14.00 -15.86
C ALA A 88 -6.80 12.78 -16.63
N GLY A 89 -6.69 12.80 -17.96
CA GLY A 89 -7.14 11.76 -18.86
C GLY A 89 -8.65 11.78 -19.11
N ASN A 90 -9.29 10.60 -19.09
CA ASN A 90 -10.72 10.46 -19.39
C ASN A 90 -11.57 10.51 -18.10
N PRO A 91 -12.44 11.51 -17.90
CA PRO A 91 -13.31 11.57 -16.72
C PRO A 91 -14.21 10.34 -16.57
N ASN A 92 -14.54 9.68 -17.68
CA ASN A 92 -15.36 8.47 -17.74
C ASN A 92 -14.53 7.20 -17.98
N GLY A 93 -13.23 7.23 -17.68
CA GLY A 93 -12.34 6.08 -17.83
C GLY A 93 -12.78 4.87 -17.00
N ASP A 94 -12.59 3.68 -17.57
CA ASP A 94 -12.98 2.42 -16.93
C ASP A 94 -12.02 2.03 -15.78
N VAL A 95 -10.79 2.56 -15.79
CA VAL A 95 -9.83 2.40 -14.69
C VAL A 95 -9.41 3.77 -14.19
N THR A 96 -9.55 3.95 -12.87
CA THR A 96 -9.02 5.13 -12.17
C THR A 96 -7.70 4.75 -11.49
N VAL A 97 -6.67 5.52 -11.79
CA VAL A 97 -5.36 5.52 -11.13
C VAL A 97 -5.33 6.69 -10.17
N VAL A 98 -5.15 6.45 -8.89
CA VAL A 98 -5.05 7.52 -7.89
C VAL A 98 -3.59 7.71 -7.53
N GLU A 99 -3.09 8.94 -7.66
CA GLU A 99 -1.77 9.35 -7.19
C GLU A 99 -1.89 10.14 -5.89
N TYR A 100 -1.20 9.69 -4.86
CA TYR A 100 -0.93 10.48 -3.65
C TYR A 100 0.42 11.15 -3.79
N LEU A 101 0.45 12.48 -3.74
CA LEU A 101 1.60 13.28 -4.15
C LEU A 101 1.95 14.40 -3.16
N ASP A 102 3.19 14.89 -3.26
CA ASP A 102 3.69 16.05 -2.53
C ASP A 102 4.48 16.94 -3.50
N TYR A 103 4.24 18.23 -3.48
CA TYR A 103 4.90 19.17 -4.42
C TYR A 103 6.39 19.38 -4.16
N ASN A 104 6.90 19.00 -2.99
CA ASN A 104 8.34 19.01 -2.69
C ASN A 104 9.02 17.67 -3.02
N CYS A 105 8.26 16.71 -3.56
CA CYS A 105 8.76 15.39 -3.92
C CYS A 105 9.34 15.36 -5.34
N GLY A 106 10.67 15.12 -5.44
CA GLY A 106 11.34 14.97 -6.74
C GLY A 106 10.84 13.78 -7.56
N TYR A 107 10.43 12.68 -6.92
CA TYR A 107 9.88 11.51 -7.60
C TYR A 107 8.46 11.76 -8.13
N CYS A 108 7.65 12.57 -7.44
CA CYS A 108 6.34 13.01 -7.97
C CYS A 108 6.52 13.90 -9.21
N ARG A 109 7.49 14.82 -9.19
CA ARG A 109 7.86 15.59 -10.39
C ARG A 109 8.30 14.68 -11.53
N ALA A 110 9.11 13.66 -11.24
CA ALA A 110 9.58 12.70 -12.26
C ALA A 110 8.47 11.78 -12.80
N SER A 111 7.33 11.65 -12.10
CA SER A 111 6.20 10.86 -12.56
C SER A 111 5.35 11.56 -13.62
N LEU A 112 5.41 12.89 -13.74
CA LEU A 112 4.59 13.66 -14.70
C LEU A 112 4.67 13.12 -16.13
N PRO A 113 5.85 12.92 -16.75
CA PRO A 113 5.93 12.42 -18.12
C PRO A 113 5.42 10.96 -18.24
N ILE A 114 5.42 10.18 -17.17
CA ILE A 114 4.89 8.82 -17.14
C ILE A 114 3.36 8.87 -17.14
N ILE A 115 2.76 9.77 -16.33
CA ILE A 115 1.32 10.02 -16.32
C ILE A 115 0.85 10.45 -17.71
N ASP A 116 1.54 11.41 -18.33
CA ASP A 116 1.17 11.91 -19.64
C ASP A 116 1.22 10.80 -20.71
N LYS A 117 2.25 9.96 -20.68
CA LYS A 117 2.36 8.80 -21.58
C LYS A 117 1.28 7.74 -21.31
N LEU A 118 0.95 7.50 -20.03
CA LEU A 118 -0.09 6.55 -19.65
C LEU A 118 -1.46 6.99 -20.20
N VAL A 119 -1.80 8.27 -20.01
CA VAL A 119 -3.05 8.87 -20.49
C VAL A 119 -3.11 8.90 -22.02
N ALA A 120 -2.00 9.29 -22.67
CA ALA A 120 -1.91 9.31 -24.15
C ALA A 120 -2.02 7.90 -24.77
N GLY A 121 -1.48 6.89 -24.08
CA GLY A 121 -1.48 5.50 -24.54
C GLY A 121 -2.77 4.73 -24.28
N ASP A 122 -3.60 5.19 -23.34
CA ASP A 122 -4.86 4.54 -23.00
C ASP A 122 -5.98 5.55 -22.72
N PRO A 123 -6.86 5.81 -23.72
CA PRO A 123 -7.93 6.82 -23.60
C PRO A 123 -9.04 6.42 -22.61
N ARG A 124 -8.97 5.24 -21.99
CA ARG A 124 -9.91 4.77 -20.98
C ARG A 124 -9.37 4.87 -19.56
N VAL A 125 -8.20 5.50 -19.36
CA VAL A 125 -7.62 5.74 -18.05
C VAL A 125 -8.03 7.13 -17.55
N LYS A 126 -8.40 7.19 -16.28
CA LYS A 126 -8.54 8.40 -15.49
C LYS A 126 -7.46 8.43 -14.42
N ILE A 127 -6.74 9.53 -14.30
CA ILE A 127 -5.84 9.81 -13.18
C ILE A 127 -6.57 10.70 -12.19
N VAL A 128 -6.50 10.40 -10.91
CA VAL A 128 -7.00 11.25 -9.82
C VAL A 128 -5.82 11.63 -8.93
N PHE A 129 -5.67 12.91 -8.66
CA PHE A 129 -4.62 13.45 -7.82
C PHE A 129 -5.13 13.66 -6.39
N ARG A 130 -4.30 13.27 -5.40
CA ARG A 130 -4.57 13.38 -3.97
C ARG A 130 -3.38 14.01 -3.27
N GLU A 131 -3.60 15.17 -2.69
CA GLU A 131 -2.59 15.88 -1.94
C GLU A 131 -2.20 15.10 -0.68
N LEU A 132 -0.92 14.75 -0.54
CA LEU A 132 -0.34 14.08 0.63
C LEU A 132 0.90 14.85 1.10
N PRO A 133 0.74 16.06 1.68
CA PRO A 133 1.83 16.95 2.03
C PRO A 133 2.53 16.49 3.30
N VAL A 134 3.54 15.64 3.16
CA VAL A 134 4.28 15.01 4.28
C VAL A 134 5.74 15.45 4.37
N LEU A 135 6.27 16.20 3.37
CA LEU A 135 7.70 16.48 3.27
C LEU A 135 8.10 17.81 3.92
N SER A 136 7.24 18.85 3.87
CA SER A 136 7.57 20.17 4.44
C SER A 136 6.32 20.99 4.78
N GLU A 137 6.50 22.12 5.45
CA GLU A 137 5.42 23.06 5.70
C GLU A 137 4.97 23.75 4.39
N GLU A 138 5.90 24.03 3.48
CA GLU A 138 5.59 24.58 2.15
C GLU A 138 4.74 23.57 1.34
N SER A 139 4.98 22.27 1.47
CA SER A 139 4.13 21.24 0.88
C SER A 139 2.68 21.36 1.34
N LYS A 140 2.45 21.63 2.63
CA LYS A 140 1.10 21.82 3.19
C LYS A 140 0.42 23.07 2.61
N VAL A 141 1.18 24.14 2.41
CA VAL A 141 0.66 25.36 1.78
C VAL A 141 0.31 25.09 0.31
N ALA A 142 1.23 24.50 -0.46
CA ALA A 142 1.01 24.16 -1.87
C ALA A 142 -0.21 23.23 -2.05
N ALA A 143 -0.36 22.22 -1.20
CA ALA A 143 -1.50 21.32 -1.21
C ALA A 143 -2.84 22.04 -0.98
N ARG A 144 -2.88 23.02 -0.06
CA ARG A 144 -4.08 23.86 0.15
C ARG A 144 -4.43 24.67 -1.08
N TYR A 145 -3.44 25.25 -1.76
CA TYR A 145 -3.65 26.00 -3.00
C TYR A 145 -4.16 25.08 -4.11
N ALA A 146 -3.61 23.87 -4.23
CA ALA A 146 -4.08 22.86 -5.20
C ALA A 146 -5.53 22.44 -4.96
N VAL A 147 -5.94 22.27 -3.69
CA VAL A 147 -7.35 21.99 -3.32
C VAL A 147 -8.26 23.15 -3.74
N VAL A 148 -7.86 24.41 -3.52
CA VAL A 148 -8.62 25.58 -3.98
C VAL A 148 -8.70 25.62 -5.49
N ALA A 149 -7.58 25.42 -6.19
CA ALA A 149 -7.53 25.36 -7.65
C ALA A 149 -8.43 24.27 -8.22
N ALA A 150 -8.49 23.10 -7.57
CA ALA A 150 -9.37 22.01 -7.96
C ALA A 150 -10.85 22.41 -7.95
N LYS A 151 -11.28 23.16 -6.93
CA LYS A 151 -12.64 23.69 -6.81
C LYS A 151 -12.97 24.73 -7.88
N GLN A 152 -11.96 25.44 -8.36
CA GLN A 152 -12.07 26.49 -9.41
C GLN A 152 -11.85 25.96 -10.84
N GLY A 153 -11.69 24.65 -11.04
CA GLY A 153 -11.43 24.07 -12.35
C GLY A 153 -10.01 24.31 -12.89
N LYS A 154 -9.07 24.69 -12.00
CA LYS A 154 -7.71 25.12 -12.35
C LYS A 154 -6.62 24.21 -11.77
N TYR A 155 -6.99 22.96 -11.37
CA TYR A 155 -6.03 22.06 -10.74
C TYR A 155 -4.81 21.79 -11.62
N ARG A 156 -5.00 21.26 -12.83
CA ARG A 156 -3.89 20.83 -13.69
C ARG A 156 -2.94 21.98 -14.05
N PRO A 157 -3.40 23.18 -14.45
CA PRO A 157 -2.50 24.30 -14.66
C PRO A 157 -1.65 24.67 -13.44
N LEU A 158 -2.23 24.65 -12.23
CA LEU A 158 -1.48 24.94 -11.02
C LEU A 158 -0.52 23.81 -10.66
N HIS A 159 -0.96 22.56 -10.76
CA HIS A 159 -0.16 21.37 -10.50
C HIS A 159 1.11 21.35 -11.34
N ASP A 160 0.99 21.57 -12.65
CA ASP A 160 2.12 21.60 -13.57
C ASP A 160 3.05 22.79 -13.27
N ALA A 161 2.50 23.97 -12.96
CA ALA A 161 3.28 25.16 -12.62
C ALA A 161 4.05 25.02 -11.31
N LEU A 162 3.47 24.38 -10.27
CA LEU A 162 4.15 24.12 -9.00
C LEU A 162 5.36 23.21 -9.20
N TYR A 163 5.23 22.14 -10.00
CA TYR A 163 6.37 21.26 -10.30
C TYR A 163 7.41 21.91 -11.22
N ALA A 164 7.01 22.81 -12.13
CA ALA A 164 7.93 23.53 -13.00
C ALA A 164 8.70 24.63 -12.26
N GLY A 165 8.13 25.18 -11.18
CA GLY A 165 8.67 26.36 -10.46
C GLY A 165 9.91 26.09 -9.60
N GLY A 166 10.41 24.85 -9.53
CA GLY A 166 11.57 24.49 -8.70
C GLY A 166 11.22 24.31 -7.22
N PRO A 167 12.13 24.68 -6.28
CA PRO A 167 11.87 24.55 -4.85
C PRO A 167 10.68 25.40 -4.41
N LEU A 168 9.85 24.86 -3.50
CA LEU A 168 8.70 25.58 -2.97
C LEU A 168 9.15 26.77 -2.10
N SER A 169 8.62 27.94 -2.39
CA SER A 169 8.73 29.16 -1.62
C SER A 169 7.45 29.98 -1.82
N GLU A 170 7.21 31.00 -1.00
CA GLU A 170 6.07 31.88 -1.23
C GLU A 170 6.09 32.48 -2.64
N ALA A 171 7.25 32.98 -3.07
CA ALA A 171 7.41 33.58 -4.39
C ALA A 171 7.17 32.59 -5.55
N SER A 172 7.70 31.36 -5.46
CA SER A 172 7.48 30.34 -6.50
C SER A 172 6.02 29.88 -6.55
N MET A 173 5.35 29.75 -5.40
CA MET A 173 3.93 29.41 -5.34
C MET A 173 3.04 30.53 -5.91
N ASP A 174 3.34 31.78 -5.60
CA ASP A 174 2.62 32.94 -6.17
C ASP A 174 2.80 33.00 -7.69
N ALA A 175 4.02 32.78 -8.19
CA ALA A 175 4.27 32.68 -9.63
C ALA A 175 3.49 31.54 -10.29
N ALA A 176 3.41 30.38 -9.64
CA ALA A 176 2.62 29.23 -10.11
C ALA A 176 1.12 29.54 -10.16
N LEU A 177 0.59 30.24 -9.14
CA LEU A 177 -0.80 30.69 -9.12
C LEU A 177 -1.10 31.63 -10.30
N HIS A 178 -0.24 32.64 -10.54
CA HIS A 178 -0.37 33.53 -11.70
C HIS A 178 -0.32 32.77 -13.04
N THR A 179 0.60 31.79 -13.16
CA THR A 179 0.71 30.94 -14.36
C THR A 179 -0.57 30.13 -14.59
N ALA A 180 -1.22 29.68 -13.53
CA ALA A 180 -2.49 28.96 -13.59
C ALA A 180 -3.71 29.89 -13.84
N GLY A 181 -3.51 31.20 -13.89
CA GLY A 181 -4.58 32.19 -14.03
C GLY A 181 -5.43 32.32 -12.77
N LEU A 182 -4.78 32.22 -11.61
CA LEU A 182 -5.37 32.37 -10.28
C LEU A 182 -4.78 33.63 -9.60
N ASP A 183 -5.62 34.36 -8.86
CA ASP A 183 -5.16 35.47 -8.04
C ASP A 183 -4.62 34.96 -6.70
N PRO A 184 -3.33 35.20 -6.37
CA PRO A 184 -2.72 34.69 -5.14
C PRO A 184 -3.44 35.14 -3.86
N ALA A 185 -3.90 36.39 -3.79
CA ALA A 185 -4.58 36.91 -2.61
C ALA A 185 -5.89 36.13 -2.34
N THR A 186 -6.67 35.92 -3.38
CA THR A 186 -7.93 35.18 -3.35
C THR A 186 -7.68 33.72 -2.94
N VAL A 187 -6.66 33.06 -3.53
CA VAL A 187 -6.35 31.66 -3.23
C VAL A 187 -5.83 31.50 -1.79
N LYS A 188 -4.94 32.39 -1.34
CA LYS A 188 -4.41 32.38 0.04
C LYS A 188 -5.54 32.52 1.07
N GLU A 189 -6.52 33.35 0.82
CA GLU A 189 -7.68 33.48 1.72
C GLU A 189 -8.57 32.25 1.68
N ALA A 190 -8.93 31.75 0.49
CA ALA A 190 -9.74 30.55 0.32
C ALA A 190 -9.08 29.29 0.92
N ALA A 191 -7.74 29.23 0.91
CA ALA A 191 -6.96 28.11 1.47
C ALA A 191 -7.08 27.96 3.00
N LYS A 192 -7.57 28.98 3.71
CA LYS A 192 -7.85 28.94 5.15
C LYS A 192 -9.16 28.24 5.50
N ALA A 193 -10.01 27.97 4.52
CA ALA A 193 -11.32 27.39 4.74
C ALA A 193 -11.24 25.98 5.35
N PRO A 194 -12.12 25.66 6.32
CA PRO A 194 -12.07 24.37 7.03
C PRO A 194 -12.26 23.14 6.13
N ASP A 195 -12.97 23.27 5.03
CA ASP A 195 -13.19 22.18 4.07
C ASP A 195 -11.94 21.88 3.22
N VAL A 196 -11.06 22.89 3.00
CA VAL A 196 -9.73 22.69 2.40
C VAL A 196 -8.85 21.87 3.34
N ALA A 197 -8.84 22.21 4.63
CA ALA A 197 -8.10 21.43 5.64
C ALA A 197 -8.61 19.99 5.71
N ARG A 198 -9.93 19.79 5.80
CA ARG A 198 -10.54 18.46 5.82
C ARG A 198 -10.23 17.62 4.60
N ALA A 199 -10.14 18.21 3.41
CA ALA A 199 -9.78 17.49 2.20
C ALA A 199 -8.38 16.86 2.30
N ILE A 200 -7.40 17.62 2.83
CA ILE A 200 -6.03 17.14 3.05
C ILE A 200 -5.98 16.12 4.18
N GLU A 201 -6.65 16.38 5.32
CA GLU A 201 -6.75 15.46 6.45
C GLU A 201 -7.33 14.11 6.05
N ASN A 202 -8.36 14.10 5.20
CA ASN A 202 -8.93 12.88 4.64
C ASN A 202 -7.92 12.07 3.81
N ASN A 203 -7.06 12.74 3.06
CA ASN A 203 -6.01 12.06 2.29
C ASN A 203 -4.91 11.52 3.23
N LEU A 204 -4.47 12.32 4.21
CA LEU A 204 -3.48 11.90 5.22
C LEU A 204 -3.98 10.68 6.03
N ALA A 205 -5.28 10.65 6.38
CA ALA A 205 -5.88 9.52 7.07
C ALA A 205 -5.88 8.21 6.27
N MET A 206 -5.73 8.27 4.94
CA MET A 206 -5.60 7.07 4.10
C MET A 206 -4.18 6.50 4.08
N ALA A 207 -3.16 7.24 4.49
CA ALA A 207 -1.76 6.84 4.34
C ALA A 207 -1.44 5.53 5.08
N ALA A 208 -1.70 5.45 6.37
CA ALA A 208 -1.38 4.26 7.17
C ALA A 208 -2.19 3.01 6.76
N PRO A 209 -3.53 3.07 6.57
CA PRO A 209 -4.31 1.91 6.14
C PRO A 209 -3.94 1.40 4.74
N LEU A 210 -3.45 2.27 3.85
CA LEU A 210 -2.97 1.89 2.52
C LEU A 210 -1.48 1.51 2.51
N GLY A 211 -0.80 1.53 3.66
CA GLY A 211 0.61 1.18 3.77
C GLY A 211 1.54 2.16 3.05
N MET A 212 1.15 3.44 2.96
CA MET A 212 1.96 4.45 2.29
C MET A 212 3.18 4.81 3.14
N SER A 213 4.38 4.68 2.59
CA SER A 213 5.65 5.06 3.22
C SER A 213 6.23 6.37 2.66
N GLY A 214 5.56 6.98 1.67
CA GLY A 214 6.01 8.21 1.02
C GLY A 214 5.23 8.51 -0.25
N THR A 215 5.75 9.46 -1.04
CA THR A 215 5.19 9.91 -2.31
C THR A 215 6.18 9.71 -3.47
N PRO A 216 5.72 9.49 -4.70
CA PRO A 216 4.32 9.21 -5.03
C PRO A 216 3.88 7.83 -4.52
N THR A 217 2.61 7.68 -4.19
CA THR A 217 1.99 6.37 -3.98
C THR A 217 0.75 6.26 -4.86
N TRP A 218 0.57 5.11 -5.49
CA TRP A 218 -0.48 4.86 -6.47
C TRP A 218 -1.47 3.84 -5.97
N VAL A 219 -2.76 4.10 -6.17
CA VAL A 219 -3.82 3.10 -5.96
C VAL A 219 -4.47 2.80 -7.30
N ILE A 220 -4.39 1.54 -7.74
CA ILE A 220 -4.92 1.06 -9.02
C ILE A 220 -5.69 -0.23 -8.77
N GLY A 221 -6.99 -0.22 -8.96
CA GLY A 221 -7.84 -1.37 -8.63
C GLY A 221 -7.82 -1.67 -7.14
N ASP A 222 -7.28 -2.81 -6.74
CA ASP A 222 -7.12 -3.26 -5.36
C ASP A 222 -5.66 -3.25 -4.87
N ARG A 223 -4.77 -2.59 -5.63
CA ARG A 223 -3.32 -2.58 -5.38
C ARG A 223 -2.81 -1.20 -5.03
N VAL A 224 -1.77 -1.18 -4.20
CA VAL A 224 -0.95 -0.01 -3.92
C VAL A 224 0.44 -0.24 -4.50
N LEU A 225 0.96 0.77 -5.22
CA LEU A 225 2.33 0.80 -5.72
C LEU A 225 3.03 2.00 -5.09
N SER A 226 4.23 1.81 -4.55
CA SER A 226 4.99 2.88 -3.86
C SER A 226 6.12 3.40 -4.74
N GLY A 227 6.34 4.71 -4.70
CA GLY A 227 7.43 5.38 -5.40
C GLY A 227 7.20 5.59 -6.90
N LEU A 228 8.23 6.08 -7.56
CA LEU A 228 8.24 6.25 -9.02
C LEU A 228 8.14 4.90 -9.71
N GLN A 229 7.16 4.74 -10.58
CA GLN A 229 6.90 3.49 -11.31
C GLN A 229 7.25 3.64 -12.79
N PRO A 230 7.89 2.64 -13.41
CA PRO A 230 8.02 2.58 -14.87
C PRO A 230 6.65 2.54 -15.55
N LEU A 231 6.56 3.08 -16.77
CA LEU A 231 5.32 3.10 -17.55
C LEU A 231 4.72 1.69 -17.73
N GLU A 232 5.57 0.71 -18.00
CA GLU A 232 5.18 -0.69 -18.21
C GLU A 232 4.51 -1.28 -16.96
N THR A 233 5.02 -0.95 -15.78
CA THR A 233 4.43 -1.35 -14.49
C THR A 233 3.05 -0.73 -14.30
N MET A 234 2.90 0.56 -14.62
CA MET A 234 1.61 1.26 -14.54
C MET A 234 0.59 0.65 -15.52
N GLN A 235 1.00 0.39 -16.76
CA GLN A 235 0.17 -0.26 -17.77
C GLN A 235 -0.27 -1.67 -17.37
N ALA A 236 0.65 -2.46 -16.80
CA ALA A 236 0.33 -3.80 -16.30
C ALA A 236 -0.68 -3.74 -15.13
N ALA A 237 -0.53 -2.78 -14.23
CA ALA A 237 -1.47 -2.58 -13.12
C ALA A 237 -2.87 -2.17 -13.61
N VAL A 238 -2.94 -1.25 -14.58
CA VAL A 238 -4.20 -0.86 -15.25
C VAL A 238 -4.86 -2.06 -15.94
N ALA A 239 -4.10 -2.83 -16.69
CA ALA A 239 -4.62 -4.03 -17.36
C ALA A 239 -5.12 -5.09 -16.38
N ALA A 240 -4.46 -5.25 -15.24
CA ALA A 240 -4.89 -6.16 -14.18
C ALA A 240 -6.19 -5.67 -13.49
N ALA A 241 -6.33 -4.36 -13.26
CA ALA A 241 -7.53 -3.77 -12.68
C ALA A 241 -8.78 -3.92 -13.57
N ARG A 242 -8.60 -3.96 -14.91
CA ARG A 242 -9.69 -4.16 -15.88
C ARG A 242 -10.27 -5.58 -15.91
N LYS A 243 -9.50 -6.57 -15.48
CA LYS A 243 -9.91 -7.98 -15.52
C LYS A 243 -10.79 -8.38 -14.33
N LYS A 244 -10.96 -7.48 -13.37
CA LYS A 244 -11.78 -7.69 -12.16
C LYS A 244 -13.09 -6.93 -12.25
#